data_6be2d919d660fe77f841f99f458a95cb
#
_entry.id   6be2d919d660fe77f841f99f458a95cb
#
_cell.length_a   1.000
_cell.length_b   1.000
_cell.length_c   1.000
_cell.angle_alpha   90.00
_cell.angle_beta   90.00
_cell.angle_gamma   90.00
#
_symmetry.space_group_name_H-M   'P 1'
#
loop_
_entity.id
_entity.type
_entity.pdbx_description
1 polymer ?
#
loop_
_entity_poly.entity_id
_entity_poly.type
_entity_poly.pdbx_seq_one_letter_code
_entity_poly.pdbx_strand_id
1 'polypeptide(L)'
;MAEQQISVNVEYLRSCKVHICMPCYGGMLTESTFMSYIKWANTARQLGLDWTIETMTNESLISRARNTLVAKFLNNPNSTHLMFIDADIGWEPWHLLVLLNRDVDVIGGLYPMKTLPVKWVINGFEGAMTGDDGLQEVSKTGTGFMLVKRHVFEKLQHHPAVKPFANDIGLSKDLDQHLKTYYDTAVRENRYFSEDWTFCANWRDMGGRVWVDKRVLLKHTGSYTFDFQTQEPLYKALQGVYNQMPKATEPSQPQVLASNEKADSE
;
A
#
# COMPACT_ATOMS: atom_id res chain seq x y z
N MET A 1 -18.35 8.01 -20.68
CA MET A 1 -18.28 7.79 -19.23
C MET A 1 -17.75 9.07 -18.63
N ALA A 2 -18.35 9.58 -17.56
CA ALA A 2 -17.85 10.79 -16.90
C ALA A 2 -16.43 10.52 -16.38
N GLU A 3 -15.49 11.42 -16.66
CA GLU A 3 -14.17 11.41 -16.04
C GLU A 3 -14.37 11.44 -14.53
N GLN A 4 -13.88 10.43 -13.85
CA GLN A 4 -13.90 10.42 -12.38
C GLN A 4 -12.89 11.47 -11.91
N GLN A 5 -13.38 12.68 -11.59
CA GLN A 5 -12.57 13.68 -10.95
C GLN A 5 -12.31 13.27 -9.50
N ILE A 6 -11.04 13.14 -9.13
CA ILE A 6 -10.62 12.89 -7.75
C ILE A 6 -10.23 14.25 -7.17
N SER A 7 -11.07 14.76 -6.28
CA SER A 7 -10.70 15.92 -5.47
C SER A 7 -9.78 15.48 -4.32
N VAL A 8 -8.67 16.19 -4.13
CA VAL A 8 -7.74 15.95 -3.03
C VAL A 8 -7.50 17.23 -2.25
N ASN A 9 -7.45 17.11 -0.93
CA ASN A 9 -7.08 18.21 -0.05
C ASN A 9 -5.56 18.40 -0.04
N VAL A 10 -5.07 19.34 -0.83
CA VAL A 10 -3.62 19.56 -1.01
C VAL A 10 -2.96 20.04 0.28
N GLU A 11 -3.63 20.82 1.12
CA GLU A 11 -3.06 21.26 2.41
C GLU A 11 -2.88 20.08 3.36
N TYR A 12 -3.86 19.20 3.45
CA TYR A 12 -3.72 17.96 4.20
C TYR A 12 -2.59 17.09 3.64
N LEU A 13 -2.53 16.92 2.32
CA LEU A 13 -1.46 16.14 1.68
C LEU A 13 -0.06 16.72 1.98
N ARG A 14 0.10 18.05 2.05
CA ARG A 14 1.36 18.71 2.44
C ARG A 14 1.73 18.49 3.90
N SER A 15 0.76 18.25 4.77
CA SER A 15 1.03 17.87 6.15
C SER A 15 1.50 16.42 6.30
N CYS A 16 1.24 15.57 5.31
CA CYS A 16 1.67 14.19 5.28
C CYS A 16 3.15 14.11 4.87
N LYS A 17 3.98 13.52 5.72
CA LYS A 17 5.38 13.21 5.43
C LYS A 17 5.52 11.72 5.18
N VAL A 18 5.59 11.36 3.92
CA VAL A 18 5.52 9.96 3.49
C VAL A 18 6.91 9.35 3.45
N HIS A 19 7.14 8.28 4.19
CA HIS A 19 8.33 7.46 4.13
C HIS A 19 8.04 6.20 3.31
N ILE A 20 8.51 6.18 2.07
CA ILE A 20 8.33 5.03 1.18
C ILE A 20 9.38 3.98 1.54
N CYS A 21 8.92 2.75 1.78
CA CYS A 21 9.74 1.59 2.13
C CYS A 21 9.63 0.53 1.04
N MET A 22 10.76 0.17 0.44
CA MET A 22 10.80 -0.82 -0.63
C MET A 22 11.76 -1.97 -0.30
N PRO A 23 11.24 -3.16 0.06
CA PRO A 23 12.05 -4.38 0.02
C PRO A 23 12.50 -4.65 -1.42
N CYS A 24 13.81 -4.76 -1.63
CA CYS A 24 14.41 -4.81 -2.96
C CYS A 24 15.45 -5.93 -3.02
N TYR A 25 15.01 -7.20 -2.81
CA TYR A 25 15.90 -8.36 -2.87
C TYR A 25 16.64 -8.42 -4.21
N GLY A 26 17.96 -8.65 -4.16
CA GLY A 26 18.82 -8.65 -5.33
C GLY A 26 19.15 -7.25 -5.88
N GLY A 27 18.71 -6.16 -5.23
CA GLY A 27 18.99 -4.79 -5.66
C GLY A 27 18.33 -4.39 -6.97
N MET A 28 17.26 -5.08 -7.38
CA MET A 28 16.58 -4.86 -8.66
C MET A 28 15.15 -4.41 -8.43
N LEU A 29 14.66 -3.56 -9.34
CA LEU A 29 13.26 -3.20 -9.46
C LEU A 29 12.82 -3.25 -10.94
N THR A 30 11.53 -3.38 -11.17
CA THR A 30 11.01 -3.44 -12.54
C THR A 30 10.99 -2.06 -13.19
N GLU A 31 11.04 -2.01 -14.53
CA GLU A 31 10.94 -0.76 -15.29
C GLU A 31 9.67 0.00 -14.92
N SER A 32 8.54 -0.69 -14.82
CA SER A 32 7.26 -0.07 -14.45
C SER A 32 7.29 0.59 -13.07
N THR A 33 7.96 -0.04 -12.09
CA THR A 33 8.18 0.53 -10.75
C THR A 33 9.09 1.74 -10.81
N PHE A 34 10.20 1.68 -11.56
CA PHE A 34 11.12 2.80 -11.75
C PHE A 34 10.41 4.01 -12.36
N MET A 35 9.64 3.81 -13.43
CA MET A 35 8.89 4.90 -14.08
C MET A 35 7.83 5.49 -13.15
N SER A 36 7.22 4.69 -12.29
CA SER A 36 6.28 5.18 -11.27
C SER A 36 6.95 6.15 -10.30
N TYR A 37 8.16 5.86 -9.84
CA TYR A 37 8.92 6.76 -8.96
C TYR A 37 9.33 8.06 -9.65
N ILE A 38 9.71 8.01 -10.93
CA ILE A 38 10.02 9.23 -11.70
C ILE A 38 8.78 10.13 -11.81
N LYS A 39 7.63 9.55 -12.14
CA LYS A 39 6.34 10.28 -12.17
C LYS A 39 6.00 10.85 -10.80
N TRP A 40 6.14 10.06 -9.75
CA TRP A 40 5.88 10.49 -8.37
C TRP A 40 6.76 11.67 -7.96
N ALA A 41 8.07 11.60 -8.18
CA ALA A 41 8.99 12.67 -7.86
C ALA A 41 8.60 14.00 -8.51
N ASN A 42 8.16 13.95 -9.79
CA ASN A 42 7.68 15.14 -10.50
C ASN A 42 6.37 15.66 -9.88
N THR A 43 5.40 14.80 -9.62
CA THR A 43 4.11 15.17 -9.03
C THR A 43 4.29 15.72 -7.62
N ALA A 44 5.07 15.05 -6.78
CA ALA A 44 5.35 15.49 -5.40
C ALA A 44 6.00 16.89 -5.39
N ARG A 45 6.98 17.13 -6.28
CA ARG A 45 7.60 18.46 -6.44
C ARG A 45 6.59 19.53 -6.85
N GLN A 46 5.72 19.23 -7.81
CA GLN A 46 4.70 20.17 -8.29
C GLN A 46 3.68 20.53 -7.19
N LEU A 47 3.30 19.54 -6.36
CA LEU A 47 2.33 19.74 -5.30
C LEU A 47 2.97 20.20 -3.98
N GLY A 48 4.31 20.23 -3.86
CA GLY A 48 5.02 20.58 -2.65
C GLY A 48 4.86 19.54 -1.53
N LEU A 49 4.86 18.25 -1.89
CA LEU A 49 4.72 17.13 -0.95
C LEU A 49 6.09 16.70 -0.43
N ASP A 50 6.18 16.42 0.88
CA ASP A 50 7.38 15.93 1.54
C ASP A 50 7.37 14.39 1.56
N TRP A 51 8.44 13.79 1.05
CA TRP A 51 8.58 12.34 1.02
C TRP A 51 10.05 11.91 1.03
N THR A 52 10.28 10.71 1.54
CA THR A 52 11.57 10.04 1.52
C THR A 52 11.41 8.62 1.01
N ILE A 53 12.48 8.01 0.55
CA ILE A 53 12.50 6.60 0.14
C ILE A 53 13.64 5.87 0.83
N GLU A 54 13.33 4.68 1.34
CA GLU A 54 14.27 3.75 1.91
C GLU A 54 14.13 2.39 1.21
N THR A 55 15.24 1.85 0.73
CA THR A 55 15.28 0.52 0.12
C THR A 55 16.05 -0.44 1.01
N MET A 56 15.66 -1.72 0.99
CA MET A 56 16.43 -2.77 1.65
C MET A 56 16.81 -3.85 0.66
N THR A 57 18.11 -3.96 0.37
CA THR A 57 18.67 -4.94 -0.55
C THR A 57 19.26 -6.12 0.21
N ASN A 58 19.40 -7.26 -0.47
CA ASN A 58 20.08 -8.45 0.03
C ASN A 58 19.51 -9.09 1.31
N GLU A 59 18.29 -8.72 1.71
CA GLU A 59 17.59 -9.38 2.81
C GLU A 59 16.62 -10.43 2.26
N SER A 60 16.95 -11.70 2.51
CA SER A 60 16.20 -12.84 1.99
C SER A 60 14.89 -13.11 2.75
N LEU A 61 14.80 -12.69 4.01
CA LEU A 61 13.60 -12.81 4.81
C LEU A 61 12.73 -11.57 4.66
N ILE A 62 11.68 -11.66 3.88
CA ILE A 62 10.77 -10.52 3.63
C ILE A 62 10.21 -9.92 4.93
N SER A 63 9.88 -10.75 5.92
CA SER A 63 9.40 -10.30 7.23
C SER A 63 10.47 -9.44 7.94
N ARG A 64 11.74 -9.86 7.94
CA ARG A 64 12.84 -9.09 8.54
C ARG A 64 13.11 -7.81 7.76
N ALA A 65 13.05 -7.85 6.42
CA ALA A 65 13.17 -6.66 5.59
C ALA A 65 12.11 -5.61 5.95
N ARG A 66 10.84 -6.00 6.03
CA ARG A 66 9.75 -5.09 6.40
C ARG A 66 9.91 -4.54 7.82
N ASN A 67 10.25 -5.39 8.80
CA ASN A 67 10.48 -4.96 10.18
C ASN A 67 11.65 -3.97 10.31
N THR A 68 12.73 -4.18 9.57
CA THR A 68 13.88 -3.26 9.51
C THR A 68 13.47 -1.92 8.90
N LEU A 69 12.70 -1.94 7.82
CA LEU A 69 12.17 -0.72 7.19
C LEU A 69 11.22 0.04 8.11
N VAL A 70 10.38 -0.67 8.89
CA VAL A 70 9.55 -0.05 9.94
C VAL A 70 10.43 0.60 11.00
N ALA A 71 11.51 -0.05 11.44
CA ALA A 71 12.43 0.51 12.42
C ALA A 71 13.06 1.81 11.90
N LYS A 72 13.51 1.85 10.65
CA LYS A 72 14.03 3.07 9.99
C LYS A 72 12.98 4.18 9.90
N PHE A 73 11.74 3.84 9.53
CA PHE A 73 10.63 4.78 9.54
C PHE A 73 10.36 5.35 10.93
N LEU A 74 10.30 4.52 11.96
CA LEU A 74 10.05 4.96 13.33
C LEU A 74 11.18 5.80 13.90
N ASN A 75 12.41 5.54 13.48
CA ASN A 75 13.59 6.32 13.86
C ASN A 75 13.60 7.75 13.27
N ASN A 76 12.83 8.01 12.21
CA ASN A 76 12.61 9.35 11.69
C ASN A 76 11.34 9.95 12.31
N PRO A 77 11.44 10.81 13.35
CA PRO A 77 10.27 11.33 14.07
C PRO A 77 9.38 12.24 13.20
N ASN A 78 9.90 12.74 12.10
CA ASN A 78 9.14 13.63 11.21
C ASN A 78 8.21 12.89 10.27
N SER A 79 8.44 11.60 9.98
CA SER A 79 7.62 10.83 9.07
C SER A 79 6.26 10.49 9.70
N THR A 80 5.17 10.81 9.02
CA THR A 80 3.79 10.60 9.50
C THR A 80 3.17 9.32 8.97
N HIS A 81 3.56 8.91 7.76
CA HIS A 81 3.03 7.75 7.05
C HIS A 81 4.17 6.89 6.52
N LEU A 82 4.05 5.58 6.72
CA LEU A 82 4.86 4.59 6.03
C LEU A 82 4.09 4.09 4.82
N MET A 83 4.75 4.06 3.66
CA MET A 83 4.19 3.50 2.43
C MET A 83 5.05 2.35 1.94
N PHE A 84 4.58 1.11 2.09
CA PHE A 84 5.22 -0.01 1.42
C PHE A 84 4.85 -0.04 -0.05
N ILE A 85 5.88 -0.16 -0.90
CA ILE A 85 5.74 -0.42 -2.33
C ILE A 85 6.77 -1.50 -2.70
N ASP A 86 6.30 -2.64 -3.19
CA ASP A 86 7.21 -3.70 -3.62
C ASP A 86 7.90 -3.33 -4.94
N ALA A 87 9.11 -3.85 -5.14
CA ALA A 87 10.00 -3.50 -6.25
C ALA A 87 9.49 -3.93 -7.65
N ASP A 88 8.34 -4.59 -7.70
CA ASP A 88 7.70 -5.11 -8.91
C ASP A 88 6.25 -4.62 -9.10
N ILE A 89 5.86 -3.59 -8.32
CA ILE A 89 4.55 -2.92 -8.43
C ILE A 89 4.69 -1.65 -9.26
N GLY A 90 3.99 -1.61 -10.39
CA GLY A 90 3.82 -0.39 -11.20
C GLY A 90 2.57 0.39 -10.78
N TRP A 91 2.70 1.71 -10.63
CA TRP A 91 1.65 2.58 -10.11
C TRP A 91 1.71 3.98 -10.72
N GLU A 92 0.61 4.74 -10.58
CA GLU A 92 0.54 6.15 -10.99
C GLU A 92 0.50 7.06 -9.75
N PRO A 93 1.01 8.30 -9.82
CA PRO A 93 1.06 9.21 -8.67
C PRO A 93 -0.28 9.40 -7.97
N TRP A 94 -1.37 9.47 -8.72
CA TRP A 94 -2.70 9.64 -8.17
C TRP A 94 -3.14 8.47 -7.27
N HIS A 95 -2.58 7.26 -7.45
CA HIS A 95 -2.85 6.13 -6.56
C HIS A 95 -2.47 6.47 -5.10
N LEU A 96 -1.26 6.98 -4.89
CA LEU A 96 -0.81 7.36 -3.55
C LEU A 96 -1.55 8.58 -3.02
N LEU A 97 -1.85 9.57 -3.88
CA LEU A 97 -2.65 10.74 -3.48
C LEU A 97 -4.03 10.33 -2.99
N VAL A 98 -4.68 9.38 -3.67
CA VAL A 98 -5.98 8.83 -3.25
C VAL A 98 -5.87 8.16 -1.88
N LEU A 99 -4.88 7.28 -1.67
CA LEU A 99 -4.73 6.58 -0.39
C LEU A 99 -4.49 7.58 0.76
N LEU A 100 -3.64 8.57 0.56
CA LEU A 100 -3.39 9.64 1.55
C LEU A 100 -4.68 10.41 1.87
N ASN A 101 -5.43 10.82 0.83
CA ASN A 101 -6.64 11.61 0.98
C ASN A 101 -7.80 10.87 1.67
N ARG A 102 -7.72 9.53 1.79
CA ARG A 102 -8.68 8.73 2.58
C ARG A 102 -8.56 8.94 4.08
N ASP A 103 -7.41 9.37 4.55
CA ASP A 103 -7.13 9.67 5.96
C ASP A 103 -7.47 8.54 6.93
N VAL A 104 -7.37 7.29 6.50
CA VAL A 104 -7.58 6.09 7.33
C VAL A 104 -6.26 5.48 7.79
N ASP A 105 -6.30 4.66 8.84
CA ASP A 105 -5.09 4.18 9.52
C ASP A 105 -4.24 3.21 8.70
N VAL A 106 -4.90 2.25 8.03
CA VAL A 106 -4.27 1.23 7.18
C VAL A 106 -5.08 1.08 5.91
N ILE A 107 -4.46 1.32 4.76
CA ILE A 107 -5.12 1.22 3.47
C ILE A 107 -4.18 0.69 2.39
N GLY A 108 -4.68 -0.16 1.51
CA GLY A 108 -3.94 -0.68 0.37
C GLY A 108 -4.59 -0.38 -0.98
N GLY A 109 -3.79 -0.48 -2.03
CA GLY A 109 -4.25 -0.59 -3.41
C GLY A 109 -4.41 -2.07 -3.81
N LEU A 110 -5.14 -2.32 -4.89
CA LEU A 110 -5.36 -3.66 -5.42
C LEU A 110 -4.35 -3.98 -6.52
N TYR A 111 -3.74 -5.13 -6.40
CA TYR A 111 -2.89 -5.70 -7.44
C TYR A 111 -3.18 -7.19 -7.64
N PRO A 112 -2.99 -7.72 -8.87
CA PRO A 112 -3.24 -9.12 -9.15
C PRO A 112 -2.15 -10.01 -8.57
N MET A 113 -2.50 -11.23 -8.18
CA MET A 113 -1.51 -12.28 -7.94
C MET A 113 -0.83 -12.65 -9.27
N LYS A 114 0.44 -13.08 -9.21
CA LYS A 114 1.19 -13.59 -10.37
C LYS A 114 0.73 -14.99 -10.77
N THR A 115 -0.56 -15.16 -11.04
CA THR A 115 -1.20 -16.43 -11.39
C THR A 115 -2.19 -16.26 -12.54
N LEU A 116 -2.40 -17.32 -13.31
CA LEU A 116 -3.48 -17.41 -14.29
C LEU A 116 -4.46 -18.53 -13.86
N PRO A 117 -5.79 -18.29 -13.87
CA PRO A 117 -6.45 -17.03 -14.12
C PRO A 117 -6.09 -15.98 -13.05
N VAL A 118 -6.17 -14.72 -13.42
CA VAL A 118 -5.82 -13.60 -12.53
C VAL A 118 -6.72 -13.60 -11.29
N LYS A 119 -6.10 -13.50 -10.11
CA LYS A 119 -6.78 -13.34 -8.82
C LYS A 119 -6.27 -12.07 -8.13
N TRP A 120 -7.17 -11.31 -7.52
CA TRP A 120 -6.84 -10.09 -6.79
C TRP A 120 -6.44 -10.39 -5.36
N VAL A 121 -5.50 -9.60 -4.84
CA VAL A 121 -5.10 -9.65 -3.44
C VAL A 121 -6.10 -8.84 -2.61
N ILE A 122 -7.27 -9.41 -2.36
CA ILE A 122 -8.33 -8.82 -1.54
C ILE A 122 -9.02 -9.90 -0.72
N ASN A 123 -9.27 -9.63 0.54
CA ASN A 123 -9.94 -10.55 1.46
C ASN A 123 -11.09 -9.80 2.19
N GLY A 124 -12.27 -9.84 1.59
CA GLY A 124 -13.50 -9.37 2.24
C GLY A 124 -13.95 -10.27 3.39
N PHE A 125 -14.92 -9.81 4.16
CA PHE A 125 -15.60 -10.58 5.21
C PHE A 125 -17.06 -10.12 5.34
N GLU A 126 -17.89 -10.94 5.95
CA GLU A 126 -19.29 -10.61 6.18
C GLU A 126 -19.42 -9.39 7.14
N GLY A 127 -20.29 -8.45 6.78
CA GLY A 127 -20.46 -7.19 7.54
C GLY A 127 -19.37 -6.14 7.28
N ALA A 128 -18.45 -6.37 6.34
CA ALA A 128 -17.43 -5.38 5.96
C ALA A 128 -18.11 -4.09 5.43
N MET A 129 -17.60 -2.94 5.89
CA MET A 129 -18.07 -1.64 5.43
C MET A 129 -17.63 -1.38 3.99
N THR A 130 -18.53 -0.89 3.17
CA THR A 130 -18.26 -0.49 1.78
C THR A 130 -18.78 0.91 1.55
N GLY A 131 -17.90 1.82 1.13
CA GLY A 131 -18.30 3.15 0.66
C GLY A 131 -18.70 3.13 -0.82
N ASP A 132 -19.64 3.99 -1.19
CA ASP A 132 -20.08 4.15 -2.60
C ASP A 132 -18.97 4.72 -3.47
N ASP A 133 -17.98 5.34 -2.87
CA ASP A 133 -16.83 6.01 -3.50
C ASP A 133 -15.61 5.08 -3.73
N GLY A 134 -15.77 3.78 -3.55
CA GLY A 134 -14.74 2.78 -3.78
C GLY A 134 -13.95 2.33 -2.55
N LEU A 135 -14.12 2.97 -1.39
CA LEU A 135 -13.50 2.52 -0.15
C LEU A 135 -14.15 1.23 0.35
N GLN A 136 -13.37 0.21 0.63
CA GLN A 136 -13.82 -1.11 1.06
C GLN A 136 -13.05 -1.57 2.30
N GLU A 137 -13.77 -1.91 3.37
CA GLU A 137 -13.14 -2.60 4.51
C GLU A 137 -12.81 -4.05 4.14
N VAL A 138 -11.64 -4.51 4.58
CA VAL A 138 -11.16 -5.87 4.32
C VAL A 138 -10.60 -6.50 5.59
N SER A 139 -10.61 -7.82 5.69
CA SER A 139 -9.98 -8.50 6.81
C SER A 139 -8.46 -8.41 6.75
N LYS A 140 -7.90 -8.38 5.54
CA LYS A 140 -6.46 -8.36 5.27
C LYS A 140 -6.20 -7.96 3.81
N THR A 141 -5.05 -7.34 3.57
CA THR A 141 -4.55 -6.97 2.25
C THR A 141 -3.05 -7.19 2.19
N GLY A 142 -2.48 -7.22 0.99
CA GLY A 142 -1.03 -7.37 0.81
C GLY A 142 -0.28 -6.07 1.02
N THR A 143 1.00 -6.17 1.32
CA THR A 143 1.91 -5.03 1.56
C THR A 143 2.56 -4.47 0.30
N GLY A 144 2.30 -5.06 -0.87
CA GLY A 144 2.90 -4.60 -2.13
C GLY A 144 2.55 -3.14 -2.49
N PHE A 145 1.45 -2.60 -1.93
CA PHE A 145 1.09 -1.18 -2.00
C PHE A 145 0.20 -0.84 -0.80
N MET A 146 0.82 -0.59 0.36
CA MET A 146 0.12 -0.39 1.63
C MET A 146 0.61 0.87 2.35
N LEU A 147 -0.32 1.78 2.65
CA LEU A 147 -0.09 2.99 3.43
C LEU A 147 -0.55 2.77 4.87
N VAL A 148 0.31 3.14 5.83
CA VAL A 148 0.08 2.96 7.28
C VAL A 148 0.46 4.23 8.02
N LYS A 149 -0.43 4.75 8.86
CA LYS A 149 -0.13 5.88 9.75
C LYS A 149 0.84 5.48 10.87
N ARG A 150 1.71 6.38 11.28
CA ARG A 150 2.71 6.16 12.34
C ARG A 150 2.12 5.57 13.62
N HIS A 151 1.04 6.13 14.12
CA HIS A 151 0.44 5.71 15.39
C HIS A 151 -0.02 4.23 15.40
N VAL A 152 -0.22 3.62 14.22
CA VAL A 152 -0.53 2.19 14.10
C VAL A 152 0.63 1.36 14.65
N PHE A 153 1.87 1.66 14.27
CA PHE A 153 3.05 0.97 14.80
C PHE A 153 3.29 1.30 16.28
N GLU A 154 3.06 2.56 16.68
CA GLU A 154 3.16 3.00 18.08
C GLU A 154 2.15 2.26 18.97
N LYS A 155 0.98 1.91 18.47
CA LYS A 155 0.02 1.04 19.17
C LYS A 155 0.42 -0.44 19.09
N LEU A 156 0.71 -0.95 17.88
CA LEU A 156 1.02 -2.35 17.65
C LEU A 156 2.23 -2.86 18.43
N GLN A 157 3.19 -2.00 18.79
CA GLN A 157 4.32 -2.41 19.63
C GLN A 157 3.89 -2.99 20.99
N HIS A 158 2.66 -2.75 21.42
CA HIS A 158 2.09 -3.28 22.68
C HIS A 158 1.24 -4.54 22.45
N HIS A 159 1.07 -4.98 21.21
CA HIS A 159 0.35 -6.22 20.91
C HIS A 159 1.17 -7.45 21.35
N PRO A 160 0.56 -8.46 22.00
CA PRO A 160 1.29 -9.60 22.54
C PRO A 160 2.12 -10.41 21.52
N ALA A 161 1.72 -10.39 20.24
CA ALA A 161 2.46 -11.08 19.18
C ALA A 161 3.67 -10.27 18.67
N VAL A 162 3.74 -8.96 18.92
CA VAL A 162 4.84 -8.10 18.46
C VAL A 162 5.97 -8.15 19.48
N LYS A 163 7.09 -8.77 19.10
CA LYS A 163 8.24 -9.00 19.96
C LYS A 163 9.47 -8.22 19.51
N PRO A 164 10.28 -7.71 20.43
CA PRO A 164 11.59 -7.17 20.06
C PRO A 164 12.50 -8.30 19.58
N PHE A 165 13.42 -7.98 18.67
CA PHE A 165 14.50 -8.88 18.24
C PHE A 165 15.84 -8.15 18.21
N ALA A 166 16.93 -8.93 18.34
CA ALA A 166 18.27 -8.39 18.39
C ALA A 166 18.76 -7.91 17.00
N ASN A 167 19.57 -6.86 16.99
CA ASN A 167 20.28 -6.37 15.82
C ASN A 167 21.51 -7.25 15.55
N ASP A 168 21.34 -8.33 14.81
CA ASP A 168 22.37 -9.30 14.46
C ASP A 168 22.86 -9.18 13.01
N ILE A 169 22.35 -8.20 12.26
CA ILE A 169 22.70 -7.94 10.87
C ILE A 169 23.49 -6.64 10.65
N GLY A 170 24.00 -6.04 11.73
CA GLY A 170 24.89 -4.87 11.68
C GLY A 170 24.20 -3.56 11.34
N LEU A 171 22.92 -3.40 11.68
CA LEU A 171 22.22 -2.11 11.57
C LEU A 171 22.78 -1.09 12.56
N SER A 172 22.51 0.19 12.30
CA SER A 172 22.83 1.25 13.26
C SER A 172 22.12 1.04 14.61
N LYS A 173 22.83 1.25 15.71
CA LYS A 173 22.33 1.00 17.08
C LYS A 173 21.13 1.85 17.47
N ASP A 174 20.93 3.01 16.86
CA ASP A 174 19.77 3.86 17.08
C ASP A 174 18.45 3.21 16.63
N LEU A 175 18.52 2.17 15.80
CA LEU A 175 17.36 1.38 15.37
C LEU A 175 16.95 0.31 16.39
N ASP A 176 17.81 -0.08 17.32
CA ASP A 176 17.59 -1.22 18.24
C ASP A 176 16.26 -1.11 19.00
N GLN A 177 15.88 0.09 19.44
CA GLN A 177 14.64 0.33 20.15
C GLN A 177 13.37 0.11 19.32
N HIS A 178 13.50 0.13 17.98
CA HIS A 178 12.40 0.01 17.02
C HIS A 178 12.33 -1.36 16.36
N LEU A 179 13.33 -2.23 16.55
CA LEU A 179 13.39 -3.57 15.96
C LEU A 179 12.36 -4.49 16.64
N LYS A 180 11.19 -4.64 16.01
CA LYS A 180 10.08 -5.46 16.50
C LYS A 180 9.41 -6.22 15.34
N THR A 181 8.80 -7.37 15.66
CA THR A 181 8.14 -8.25 14.67
C THR A 181 6.74 -7.78 14.32
N TYR A 182 6.61 -6.56 13.76
CA TYR A 182 5.32 -6.05 13.25
C TYR A 182 4.79 -6.89 12.09
N TYR A 183 5.70 -7.36 11.24
CA TYR A 183 5.45 -8.23 10.10
C TYR A 183 6.13 -9.57 10.36
N ASP A 184 5.35 -10.60 10.71
CA ASP A 184 5.84 -11.94 10.94
C ASP A 184 4.82 -12.96 10.46
N THR A 185 5.25 -14.17 10.19
CA THR A 185 4.34 -15.26 9.85
C THR A 185 3.76 -15.89 11.11
N ALA A 186 2.52 -16.35 11.03
CA ALA A 186 1.86 -17.00 12.15
C ALA A 186 0.93 -18.12 11.69
N VAL A 187 0.67 -19.09 12.57
CA VAL A 187 -0.43 -20.03 12.37
C VAL A 187 -1.60 -19.56 13.23
N ARG A 188 -2.72 -19.22 12.58
CA ARG A 188 -3.98 -18.84 13.22
C ARG A 188 -5.10 -19.70 12.64
N GLU A 189 -5.94 -20.27 13.48
CA GLU A 189 -7.09 -21.09 13.05
C GLU A 189 -6.71 -22.19 12.03
N ASN A 190 -5.60 -22.88 12.29
CA ASN A 190 -5.01 -23.88 11.39
C ASN A 190 -4.62 -23.40 9.99
N ARG A 191 -4.50 -22.07 9.79
CA ARG A 191 -4.06 -21.47 8.54
C ARG A 191 -2.70 -20.78 8.73
N TYR A 192 -1.83 -20.94 7.75
CA TYR A 192 -0.58 -20.21 7.69
C TYR A 192 -0.87 -18.77 7.20
N PHE A 193 -0.60 -17.80 8.06
CA PHE A 193 -0.69 -16.38 7.73
C PHE A 193 0.68 -15.88 7.29
N SER A 194 0.73 -15.25 6.14
CA SER A 194 1.88 -14.44 5.69
C SER A 194 2.06 -13.22 6.60
N GLU A 195 3.18 -12.54 6.44
CA GLU A 195 3.55 -11.39 7.29
C GLU A 195 2.55 -10.24 7.18
N ASP A 196 2.03 -9.98 5.97
CA ASP A 196 1.01 -8.97 5.69
C ASP A 196 -0.34 -9.31 6.33
N TRP A 197 -0.73 -10.60 6.27
CA TRP A 197 -1.95 -11.08 6.90
C TRP A 197 -1.86 -11.02 8.43
N THR A 198 -0.69 -11.36 8.97
CA THR A 198 -0.45 -11.31 10.43
C THR A 198 -0.48 -9.86 10.93
N PHE A 199 0.15 -8.91 10.19
CA PHE A 199 0.07 -7.49 10.51
C PHE A 199 -1.38 -6.99 10.55
N CYS A 200 -2.16 -7.28 9.50
CA CYS A 200 -3.57 -6.89 9.44
C CYS A 200 -4.39 -7.49 10.58
N ALA A 201 -4.17 -8.78 10.92
CA ALA A 201 -4.87 -9.45 11.99
C ALA A 201 -4.51 -8.83 13.35
N ASN A 202 -3.23 -8.60 13.63
CA ASN A 202 -2.80 -7.95 14.88
C ASN A 202 -3.40 -6.56 15.04
N TRP A 203 -3.48 -5.77 13.95
CA TRP A 203 -4.12 -4.47 13.98
C TRP A 203 -5.62 -4.56 14.29
N ARG A 204 -6.31 -5.52 13.69
CA ARG A 204 -7.73 -5.79 13.96
C ARG A 204 -8.00 -6.30 15.37
N ASP A 205 -7.12 -7.14 15.93
CA ASP A 205 -7.21 -7.60 17.33
C ASP A 205 -7.19 -6.42 18.32
N MET A 206 -6.57 -5.30 17.94
CA MET A 206 -6.55 -4.04 18.72
C MET A 206 -7.71 -3.10 18.39
N GLY A 207 -8.73 -3.56 17.66
CA GLY A 207 -9.90 -2.77 17.27
C GLY A 207 -9.68 -1.87 16.05
N GLY A 208 -8.54 -2.00 15.35
CA GLY A 208 -8.25 -1.27 14.12
C GLY A 208 -9.00 -1.83 12.92
N ARG A 209 -9.04 -1.03 11.84
CA ARG A 209 -9.65 -1.43 10.57
C ARG A 209 -8.61 -1.39 9.46
N VAL A 210 -8.80 -2.26 8.48
CA VAL A 210 -7.97 -2.35 7.27
C VAL A 210 -8.85 -2.06 6.06
N TRP A 211 -8.35 -1.22 5.17
CA TRP A 211 -9.10 -0.75 4.02
C TRP A 211 -8.37 -1.01 2.71
N VAL A 212 -9.11 -1.04 1.61
CA VAL A 212 -8.59 -0.92 0.25
C VAL A 212 -9.41 0.12 -0.51
N ASP A 213 -8.79 0.81 -1.46
CA ASP A 213 -9.53 1.62 -2.42
C ASP A 213 -9.61 0.87 -3.75
N LYS A 214 -10.82 0.49 -4.15
CA LYS A 214 -11.08 -0.30 -5.37
C LYS A 214 -10.75 0.45 -6.67
N ARG A 215 -10.52 1.74 -6.62
CA ARG A 215 -10.08 2.56 -7.76
C ARG A 215 -8.57 2.45 -7.97
N VAL A 216 -7.82 2.15 -6.92
CA VAL A 216 -6.36 2.02 -6.96
C VAL A 216 -5.99 0.63 -7.46
N LEU A 217 -5.84 0.54 -8.79
CA LEU A 217 -5.58 -0.71 -9.51
C LEU A 217 -4.17 -0.67 -10.10
N LEU A 218 -3.33 -1.58 -9.66
CA LEU A 218 -1.90 -1.57 -9.88
C LEU A 218 -1.46 -2.66 -10.86
N LYS A 219 -0.24 -2.51 -11.40
CA LYS A 219 0.43 -3.52 -12.20
C LYS A 219 1.35 -4.34 -11.31
N HIS A 220 1.39 -5.66 -11.49
CA HIS A 220 2.27 -6.54 -10.77
C HIS A 220 3.13 -7.32 -11.76
N THR A 221 4.41 -6.97 -11.83
CA THR A 221 5.34 -7.54 -12.78
C THR A 221 6.02 -8.78 -12.21
N GLY A 222 6.11 -9.85 -13.00
CA GLY A 222 6.87 -11.05 -12.70
C GLY A 222 7.68 -11.43 -13.94
N SER A 223 7.79 -12.73 -14.21
CA SER A 223 8.17 -13.18 -15.58
C SER A 223 7.14 -12.71 -16.60
N TYR A 224 6.01 -12.21 -16.12
CA TYR A 224 4.87 -11.72 -16.88
C TYR A 224 4.29 -10.50 -16.16
N THR A 225 3.87 -9.46 -16.88
CA THR A 225 3.16 -8.32 -16.27
C THR A 225 1.68 -8.68 -16.14
N PHE A 226 1.19 -8.71 -14.90
CA PHE A 226 -0.22 -8.93 -14.60
C PHE A 226 -0.88 -7.57 -14.35
N ASP A 227 -1.81 -7.20 -15.23
CA ASP A 227 -2.61 -5.97 -15.11
C ASP A 227 -4.02 -6.20 -15.69
N PHE A 228 -4.84 -5.17 -15.73
CA PHE A 228 -6.16 -5.26 -16.32
C PHE A 228 -6.15 -5.65 -17.80
N GLN A 229 -5.17 -5.19 -18.57
CA GLN A 229 -5.08 -5.45 -20.00
C GLN A 229 -4.65 -6.89 -20.30
N THR A 230 -3.85 -7.51 -19.43
CA THR A 230 -3.45 -8.91 -19.58
C THR A 230 -4.62 -9.87 -19.35
N GLN A 231 -5.73 -9.40 -18.81
CA GLN A 231 -6.96 -10.17 -18.69
C GLN A 231 -7.81 -10.17 -19.97
N GLU A 232 -7.53 -9.31 -20.95
CA GLU A 232 -8.39 -9.17 -22.13
C GLU A 232 -8.60 -10.48 -22.91
N PRO A 233 -7.58 -11.32 -23.14
CA PRO A 233 -7.81 -12.63 -23.78
C PRO A 233 -8.66 -13.58 -22.92
N LEU A 234 -8.43 -13.58 -21.61
CA LEU A 234 -9.22 -14.37 -20.65
C LEU A 234 -10.63 -13.79 -20.47
N TYR A 235 -10.73 -12.46 -20.45
CA TYR A 235 -11.99 -11.72 -20.41
C TYR A 235 -12.84 -12.01 -21.65
N LYS A 236 -12.24 -12.07 -22.85
CA LYS A 236 -12.92 -12.49 -24.09
C LYS A 236 -13.39 -13.94 -24.04
N ALA A 237 -12.60 -14.84 -23.44
CA ALA A 237 -12.99 -16.22 -23.22
C ALA A 237 -14.12 -16.38 -22.20
N LEU A 238 -14.22 -15.46 -21.22
CA LEU A 238 -15.26 -15.41 -20.20
C LEU A 238 -16.44 -14.49 -20.56
N GLN A 239 -16.42 -13.83 -21.71
CA GLN A 239 -17.45 -12.86 -22.15
C GLN A 239 -18.89 -13.41 -22.14
N GLY A 240 -19.06 -14.72 -22.22
CA GLY A 240 -20.37 -15.36 -22.00
C GLY A 240 -20.94 -15.16 -20.58
N VAL A 241 -20.08 -14.88 -19.60
CA VAL A 241 -20.44 -14.70 -18.18
C VAL A 241 -20.45 -13.22 -17.79
N TYR A 242 -19.67 -12.35 -18.47
CA TYR A 242 -19.39 -10.97 -18.06
C TYR A 242 -20.05 -9.90 -18.95
N ASN A 243 -21.01 -10.24 -19.81
CA ASN A 243 -21.72 -9.28 -20.66
C ASN A 243 -22.47 -8.14 -19.90
N GLN A 244 -22.36 -8.10 -18.58
CA GLN A 244 -22.97 -7.07 -17.74
C GLN A 244 -21.96 -6.08 -17.12
N MET A 245 -20.65 -6.25 -17.35
CA MET A 245 -19.66 -5.28 -16.88
C MET A 245 -19.34 -4.24 -17.98
N PRO A 246 -19.25 -2.95 -17.64
CA PRO A 246 -18.89 -1.93 -18.62
C PRO A 246 -17.51 -2.25 -19.21
N LYS A 247 -17.38 -2.12 -20.54
CA LYS A 247 -16.09 -2.26 -21.24
C LYS A 247 -15.08 -1.38 -20.51
N ALA A 248 -14.00 -1.99 -20.00
CA ALA A 248 -12.87 -1.23 -19.49
C ALA A 248 -12.23 -0.49 -20.68
N THR A 249 -12.69 0.75 -20.89
CA THR A 249 -11.87 1.74 -21.57
C THR A 249 -10.74 2.07 -20.60
N GLU A 250 -9.53 2.31 -21.12
CA GLU A 250 -8.46 2.84 -20.26
C GLU A 250 -9.07 3.92 -19.36
N PRO A 251 -8.96 3.80 -18.04
CA PRO A 251 -9.41 4.88 -17.18
C PRO A 251 -8.59 6.09 -17.58
N SER A 252 -9.25 7.13 -18.15
CA SER A 252 -8.62 8.42 -18.30
C SER A 252 -8.00 8.74 -16.95
N GLN A 253 -6.72 9.09 -16.93
CA GLN A 253 -6.04 9.44 -15.67
C GLN A 253 -6.90 10.49 -14.96
N PRO A 254 -7.36 10.25 -13.73
CA PRO A 254 -8.22 11.21 -13.06
C PRO A 254 -7.45 12.52 -12.92
N GLN A 255 -8.06 13.62 -13.33
CA GLN A 255 -7.49 14.95 -13.09
C GLN A 255 -7.51 15.20 -11.58
N VAL A 256 -6.34 15.43 -11.01
CA VAL A 256 -6.20 15.84 -9.61
C VAL A 256 -6.52 17.34 -9.53
N LEU A 257 -7.69 17.67 -9.03
CA LEU A 257 -8.07 19.05 -8.74
C LEU A 257 -7.67 19.42 -7.32
N ALA A 258 -6.85 20.46 -7.19
CA ALA A 258 -6.55 21.07 -5.90
C ALA A 258 -7.76 21.90 -5.45
N SER A 259 -8.40 21.49 -4.35
CA SER A 259 -9.42 22.31 -3.68
C SER A 259 -8.73 23.18 -2.62
N ASN A 260 -8.60 24.46 -2.88
CA ASN A 260 -8.26 25.46 -1.87
C ASN A 260 -9.57 25.92 -1.22
N GLU A 261 -10.07 25.20 -0.22
CA GLU A 261 -11.08 25.78 0.65
C GLU A 261 -10.38 26.77 1.60
N LYS A 262 -10.48 28.06 1.27
CA LYS A 262 -10.29 29.11 2.26
C LYS A 262 -11.43 28.96 3.26
N ALA A 263 -11.12 28.65 4.49
CA ALA A 263 -12.02 28.87 5.60
C ALA A 263 -12.25 30.39 5.68
N ASP A 264 -13.38 30.87 5.19
CA ASP A 264 -13.85 32.22 5.48
C ASP A 264 -14.17 32.26 6.97
N SER A 265 -13.32 32.95 7.73
CA SER A 265 -13.58 33.35 9.09
C SER A 265 -14.54 34.55 9.05
N GLU A 266 -15.73 34.34 9.51
CA GLU A 266 -16.52 35.34 10.21
C GLU A 266 -16.77 34.92 11.65
#